data_32caf70bc202995bebd3edbde230a140
#
_entry.id   32caf70bc202995bebd3edbde230a140
#
_cell.length_a   1.000
_cell.length_b   1.000
_cell.length_c   1.000
_cell.angle_alpha   90.00
_cell.angle_beta   90.00
_cell.angle_gamma   90.00
#
_symmetry.space_group_name_H-M   'P 1'
#
loop_
_entity.id
_entity.type
_entity.pdbx_description
1 polymer ?
#
loop_
_entity_poly.entity_id
_entity_poly.type
_entity_poly.pdbx_seq_one_letter_code
_entity_poly.pdbx_strand_id
1 'polypeptide(L)'
;MRILSGIQPSGALHIGNYFGMMKPAIELQERGEAYYFIANYHSMTSLFDPEERRKNSLDVALDFLACGLDPEKSVFWKQSDVPEVTELTWLLSTLTPMGLLERCHSYKDKMAKLSGGDKEKVNHGLFAYPVLMAADILAFDSTLVPVGKDQKQHLEVARDIANKFNNQYGETFVIPEPEIRESVATVPGTDGQKMSKSYGNTVEIFGEEKKLRKKIMKIVMDSRPPEEPKPDAEKNNAVQLLKLVAPEDVAKDWEDRLRAGGTGYGDLKKALFEHYWAYFEEPRNKRAELEQNLDYVNQVLNSGATKAREVARQALDRAKKASGLD
;
A
#
# COMPACT_ATOMS: atom_id res chain seq x y z
N MET A 1 19.69 -9.34 -0.04
CA MET A 1 18.35 -9.32 0.56
C MET A 1 17.38 -8.82 -0.50
N ARG A 2 16.36 -9.59 -0.84
CA ARG A 2 15.37 -9.20 -1.84
C ARG A 2 14.08 -8.79 -1.15
N ILE A 3 13.63 -7.58 -1.47
CA ILE A 3 12.50 -6.91 -0.83
C ILE A 3 11.36 -6.89 -1.84
N LEU A 4 10.17 -7.32 -1.46
CA LEU A 4 8.98 -7.27 -2.31
C LEU A 4 7.88 -6.47 -1.64
N SER A 5 7.29 -5.53 -2.36
CA SER A 5 6.10 -4.82 -1.92
C SER A 5 5.14 -4.59 -3.07
N GLY A 6 3.85 -4.82 -2.83
CA GLY A 6 2.79 -4.62 -3.80
C GLY A 6 1.76 -3.61 -3.33
N ILE A 7 1.24 -2.80 -4.24
CA ILE A 7 0.14 -1.88 -3.97
C ILE A 7 -1.03 -2.12 -4.90
N GLN A 8 -2.21 -2.28 -4.31
CA GLN A 8 -3.45 -2.41 -5.07
C GLN A 8 -3.90 -1.05 -5.62
N PRO A 9 -4.18 -0.92 -6.93
CA PRO A 9 -4.64 0.33 -7.54
C PRO A 9 -6.13 0.55 -7.24
N SER A 10 -6.43 1.04 -6.05
CA SER A 10 -7.78 1.24 -5.52
C SER A 10 -8.24 2.71 -5.53
N GLY A 11 -7.73 3.53 -6.46
CA GLY A 11 -8.02 4.96 -6.59
C GLY A 11 -6.92 5.84 -6.01
N ALA A 12 -7.13 7.17 -5.96
CA ALA A 12 -6.12 8.14 -5.54
C ALA A 12 -5.48 7.80 -4.20
N LEU A 13 -4.16 7.92 -4.13
CA LEU A 13 -3.41 7.70 -2.89
C LEU A 13 -3.55 8.89 -1.96
N HIS A 14 -3.67 8.62 -0.67
CA HIS A 14 -3.78 9.64 0.37
C HIS A 14 -2.55 9.62 1.29
N ILE A 15 -2.38 10.68 2.07
CA ILE A 15 -1.21 10.81 2.96
C ILE A 15 -1.06 9.64 3.94
N GLY A 16 -2.17 8.98 4.32
CA GLY A 16 -2.13 7.74 5.10
C GLY A 16 -1.47 6.59 4.35
N ASN A 17 -1.70 6.45 3.02
CA ASN A 17 -0.98 5.47 2.20
C ASN A 17 0.50 5.86 2.04
N TYR A 18 0.77 7.15 1.87
CA TYR A 18 2.14 7.63 1.69
C TYR A 18 3.01 7.36 2.92
N PHE A 19 2.63 7.87 4.08
CA PHE A 19 3.41 7.67 5.31
C PHE A 19 3.31 6.25 5.86
N GLY A 20 2.16 5.59 5.64
CA GLY A 20 1.92 4.25 6.14
C GLY A 20 2.59 3.13 5.34
N MET A 21 2.86 3.33 4.06
CA MET A 21 3.36 2.26 3.21
C MET A 21 4.35 2.76 2.15
N MET A 22 3.96 3.76 1.32
CA MET A 22 4.72 4.14 0.14
C MET A 22 6.11 4.67 0.50
N LYS A 23 6.21 5.70 1.34
CA LYS A 23 7.50 6.28 1.76
C LYS A 23 8.42 5.24 2.41
N PRO A 24 7.96 4.47 3.42
CA PRO A 24 8.77 3.40 3.97
C PRO A 24 9.19 2.32 2.96
N ALA A 25 8.35 2.00 1.97
CA ALA A 25 8.70 1.06 0.93
C ALA A 25 9.79 1.63 0.01
N ILE A 26 9.63 2.88 -0.46
CA ILE A 26 10.61 3.56 -1.31
C ILE A 26 11.98 3.66 -0.61
N GLU A 27 12.01 3.98 0.69
CA GLU A 27 13.26 4.04 1.47
C GLU A 27 14.02 2.69 1.50
N LEU A 28 13.32 1.57 1.37
CA LEU A 28 13.95 0.26 1.33
C LEU A 28 14.76 0.00 0.05
N GLN A 29 14.56 0.76 -1.02
CA GLN A 29 15.36 0.63 -2.25
C GLN A 29 16.87 0.86 -2.01
N GLU A 30 17.23 1.55 -0.92
CA GLU A 30 18.62 1.78 -0.52
C GLU A 30 19.24 0.60 0.28
N ARG A 31 18.43 -0.43 0.62
CA ARG A 31 18.85 -1.52 1.52
C ARG A 31 19.05 -2.86 0.84
N GLY A 32 18.63 -3.02 -0.41
CA GLY A 32 18.72 -4.27 -1.13
C GLY A 32 18.04 -4.25 -2.49
N GLU A 33 17.92 -5.41 -3.11
CA GLU A 33 17.19 -5.56 -4.39
C GLU A 33 15.69 -5.32 -4.13
N ALA A 34 15.20 -4.17 -4.57
CA ALA A 34 13.83 -3.74 -4.32
C ALA A 34 12.93 -4.06 -5.52
N TYR A 35 11.87 -4.80 -5.25
CA TYR A 35 10.86 -5.23 -6.20
C TYR A 35 9.50 -4.65 -5.80
N TYR A 36 8.92 -3.79 -6.65
CA TYR A 36 7.63 -3.14 -6.40
C TYR A 36 6.67 -3.42 -7.53
N PHE A 37 5.45 -3.81 -7.19
CA PHE A 37 4.45 -4.08 -8.22
C PHE A 37 3.10 -3.45 -7.94
N ILE A 38 2.41 -3.10 -9.03
CA ILE A 38 1.04 -2.65 -9.01
C ILE A 38 0.15 -3.89 -9.09
N ALA A 39 -0.53 -4.20 -7.99
CA ALA A 39 -1.32 -5.42 -7.80
C ALA A 39 -2.68 -5.34 -8.52
N ASN A 40 -2.65 -5.19 -9.85
CA ASN A 40 -3.86 -4.96 -10.65
C ASN A 40 -4.72 -6.21 -10.84
N TYR A 41 -4.19 -7.43 -10.74
CA TYR A 41 -5.01 -8.64 -10.63
C TYR A 41 -5.78 -8.68 -9.32
N HIS A 42 -5.14 -8.35 -8.18
CA HIS A 42 -5.83 -8.27 -6.90
C HIS A 42 -6.98 -7.26 -6.91
N SER A 43 -6.84 -6.15 -7.64
CA SER A 43 -7.90 -5.16 -7.76
C SER A 43 -9.18 -5.70 -8.41
N MET A 44 -9.07 -6.74 -9.25
CA MET A 44 -10.22 -7.35 -9.92
C MET A 44 -11.21 -8.02 -8.97
N THR A 45 -10.83 -8.30 -7.74
CA THR A 45 -11.74 -8.86 -6.73
C THR A 45 -12.84 -7.90 -6.31
N SER A 46 -12.66 -6.59 -6.55
CA SER A 46 -13.58 -5.53 -6.13
C SER A 46 -13.80 -4.42 -7.15
N LEU A 47 -12.86 -4.20 -8.06
CA LEU A 47 -12.93 -3.17 -9.11
C LEU A 47 -13.19 -3.82 -10.46
N PHE A 48 -14.42 -3.70 -10.97
CA PHE A 48 -14.86 -4.36 -12.20
C PHE A 48 -14.75 -3.46 -13.44
N ASP A 49 -14.74 -2.13 -13.26
CA ASP A 49 -14.59 -1.19 -14.38
C ASP A 49 -13.16 -1.24 -14.96
N PRO A 50 -13.00 -1.56 -16.26
CA PRO A 50 -11.69 -1.69 -16.89
C PRO A 50 -10.98 -0.34 -17.07
N GLU A 51 -11.70 0.74 -17.35
CA GLU A 51 -11.12 2.07 -17.55
C GLU A 51 -10.63 2.64 -16.21
N GLU A 52 -11.45 2.49 -15.17
CA GLU A 52 -11.05 2.89 -13.82
C GLU A 52 -9.82 2.10 -13.36
N ARG A 53 -9.73 0.79 -13.65
CA ARG A 53 -8.57 -0.02 -13.30
C ARG A 53 -7.30 0.43 -14.03
N ARG A 54 -7.40 0.74 -15.35
CA ARG A 54 -6.27 1.28 -16.13
C ARG A 54 -5.80 2.61 -15.55
N LYS A 55 -6.76 3.52 -15.31
CA LYS A 55 -6.47 4.84 -14.73
C LYS A 55 -5.80 4.71 -13.37
N ASN A 56 -6.36 3.93 -12.46
CA ASN A 56 -5.83 3.76 -11.11
C ASN A 56 -4.43 3.10 -11.13
N SER A 57 -4.17 2.18 -12.05
CA SER A 57 -2.84 1.58 -12.22
C SER A 57 -1.81 2.60 -12.70
N LEU A 58 -2.19 3.46 -13.64
CA LEU A 58 -1.33 4.54 -14.11
C LEU A 58 -1.08 5.58 -13.00
N ASP A 59 -2.11 5.98 -12.27
CA ASP A 59 -1.99 6.92 -11.15
C ASP A 59 -1.00 6.40 -10.09
N VAL A 60 -1.08 5.10 -9.74
CA VAL A 60 -0.11 4.49 -8.80
C VAL A 60 1.32 4.53 -9.36
N ALA A 61 1.51 4.27 -10.65
CA ALA A 61 2.83 4.35 -11.27
C ALA A 61 3.41 5.76 -11.20
N LEU A 62 2.60 6.75 -11.57
CA LEU A 62 2.97 8.17 -11.50
C LEU A 62 3.29 8.59 -10.06
N ASP A 63 2.47 8.20 -9.09
CA ASP A 63 2.63 8.57 -7.69
C ASP A 63 3.92 7.98 -7.09
N PHE A 64 4.24 6.71 -7.37
CA PHE A 64 5.48 6.10 -6.87
C PHE A 64 6.73 6.75 -7.47
N LEU A 65 6.77 6.97 -8.77
CA LEU A 65 7.89 7.63 -9.45
C LEU A 65 8.03 9.09 -8.98
N ALA A 66 6.93 9.78 -8.80
CA ALA A 66 6.93 11.17 -8.31
C ALA A 66 7.41 11.28 -6.86
N CYS A 67 7.10 10.28 -6.03
CA CYS A 67 7.48 10.25 -4.62
C CYS A 67 8.88 9.66 -4.37
N GLY A 68 9.67 9.41 -5.42
CA GLY A 68 11.09 9.07 -5.29
C GLY A 68 11.44 7.60 -5.48
N LEU A 69 10.53 6.77 -6.02
CA LEU A 69 10.92 5.46 -6.51
C LEU A 69 11.88 5.64 -7.70
N ASP A 70 13.09 5.11 -7.55
CA ASP A 70 14.16 5.16 -8.54
C ASP A 70 14.18 3.87 -9.38
N PRO A 71 13.84 3.92 -10.67
CA PRO A 71 13.81 2.74 -11.54
C PRO A 71 15.20 2.15 -11.84
N GLU A 72 16.29 2.88 -11.55
CA GLU A 72 17.65 2.35 -11.64
C GLU A 72 18.02 1.49 -10.42
N LYS A 73 17.39 1.73 -9.27
CA LYS A 73 17.61 1.00 -8.02
C LYS A 73 16.54 -0.07 -7.76
N SER A 74 15.37 0.08 -8.40
CA SER A 74 14.20 -0.74 -8.13
C SER A 74 13.66 -1.37 -9.40
N VAL A 75 13.12 -2.56 -9.28
CA VAL A 75 12.31 -3.19 -10.33
C VAL A 75 10.85 -2.83 -10.07
N PHE A 76 10.21 -2.13 -11.02
CA PHE A 76 8.83 -1.65 -10.86
C PHE A 76 7.96 -2.06 -12.06
N TRP A 77 6.85 -2.77 -11.80
CA TRP A 77 6.00 -3.31 -12.87
C TRP A 77 4.52 -3.43 -12.48
N LYS A 78 3.66 -3.73 -13.45
CA LYS A 78 2.28 -4.16 -13.19
C LYS A 78 2.24 -5.68 -13.05
N GLN A 79 1.54 -6.18 -12.04
CA GLN A 79 1.39 -7.62 -11.78
C GLN A 79 0.95 -8.41 -13.03
N SER A 80 0.03 -7.85 -13.81
CA SER A 80 -0.46 -8.48 -15.05
C SER A 80 0.58 -8.66 -16.16
N ASP A 81 1.72 -7.96 -16.06
CA ASP A 81 2.78 -8.05 -17.06
C ASP A 81 3.77 -9.20 -16.75
N VAL A 82 3.54 -9.92 -15.63
CA VAL A 82 4.31 -11.11 -15.21
C VAL A 82 3.36 -12.31 -15.09
N PRO A 83 2.98 -12.95 -16.20
CA PRO A 83 2.03 -14.06 -16.21
C PRO A 83 2.51 -15.29 -15.44
N GLU A 84 3.81 -15.43 -15.20
CA GLU A 84 4.42 -16.51 -14.44
C GLU A 84 3.81 -16.67 -13.04
N VAL A 85 3.38 -15.56 -12.41
CA VAL A 85 2.71 -15.61 -11.09
C VAL A 85 1.34 -16.29 -11.14
N THR A 86 0.62 -16.18 -12.27
CA THR A 86 -0.69 -16.86 -12.41
C THR A 86 -0.54 -18.36 -12.64
N GLU A 87 0.47 -18.78 -13.39
CA GLU A 87 0.80 -20.20 -13.55
C GLU A 87 1.25 -20.79 -12.20
N LEU A 88 2.14 -20.08 -11.48
CA LEU A 88 2.55 -20.50 -10.15
C LEU A 88 1.37 -20.56 -9.16
N THR A 89 0.42 -19.61 -9.26
CA THR A 89 -0.80 -19.64 -8.44
C THR A 89 -1.57 -20.95 -8.62
N TRP A 90 -1.64 -21.49 -9.84
CA TRP A 90 -2.28 -22.78 -10.08
C TRP A 90 -1.56 -23.91 -9.36
N LEU A 91 -0.24 -24.01 -9.48
CA LEU A 91 0.55 -25.03 -8.80
C LEU A 91 0.33 -24.98 -7.26
N LEU A 92 0.41 -23.78 -6.69
CA LEU A 92 0.18 -23.58 -5.25
C LEU A 92 -1.25 -23.91 -4.83
N SER A 93 -2.24 -23.63 -5.68
CA SER A 93 -3.65 -23.91 -5.40
C SER A 93 -3.92 -25.39 -5.20
N THR A 94 -3.20 -26.27 -5.90
CA THR A 94 -3.38 -27.73 -5.79
C THR A 94 -2.98 -28.29 -4.42
N LEU A 95 -2.14 -27.57 -3.67
CA LEU A 95 -1.68 -27.93 -2.33
C LEU A 95 -2.30 -27.10 -1.21
N THR A 96 -3.08 -26.06 -1.56
CA THR A 96 -3.66 -25.17 -0.57
C THR A 96 -4.98 -25.72 -0.03
N PRO A 97 -5.09 -26.08 1.27
CA PRO A 97 -6.34 -26.59 1.83
C PRO A 97 -7.41 -25.49 1.85
N MET A 98 -8.66 -25.87 1.51
CA MET A 98 -9.83 -24.98 1.59
C MET A 98 -9.96 -24.33 2.98
N GLY A 99 -9.81 -25.11 4.05
CA GLY A 99 -9.92 -24.62 5.42
C GLY A 99 -8.84 -23.58 5.81
N LEU A 100 -7.71 -23.50 5.08
CA LEU A 100 -6.75 -22.41 5.27
C LEU A 100 -7.33 -21.08 4.75
N LEU A 101 -7.92 -21.09 3.56
CA LEU A 101 -8.53 -19.93 2.93
C LEU A 101 -9.78 -19.45 3.67
N GLU A 102 -10.60 -20.39 4.16
CA GLU A 102 -11.81 -20.09 4.97
C GLU A 102 -11.48 -19.33 6.27
N ARG A 103 -10.27 -19.52 6.82
CA ARG A 103 -9.82 -18.81 8.02
C ARG A 103 -9.27 -17.41 7.76
N CYS A 104 -9.04 -17.02 6.52
CA CYS A 104 -8.55 -15.69 6.18
C CYS A 104 -9.54 -14.60 6.59
N HIS A 105 -9.05 -13.56 7.25
CA HIS A 105 -9.88 -12.47 7.81
C HIS A 105 -10.72 -11.79 6.75
N SER A 106 -10.13 -11.46 5.60
CA SER A 106 -10.84 -10.77 4.51
C SER A 106 -12.02 -11.55 3.95
N TYR A 107 -11.92 -12.88 3.85
CA TYR A 107 -13.04 -13.73 3.49
C TYR A 107 -14.11 -13.72 4.57
N LYS A 108 -13.72 -13.92 5.85
CA LYS A 108 -14.64 -13.88 7.01
C LYS A 108 -15.35 -12.54 7.14
N ASP A 109 -14.62 -11.42 7.03
CA ASP A 109 -15.17 -10.08 7.15
C ASP A 109 -16.19 -9.79 6.03
N LYS A 110 -15.91 -10.26 4.81
CA LYS A 110 -16.84 -10.13 3.70
C LYS A 110 -18.10 -10.98 3.95
N MET A 111 -17.92 -12.23 4.36
CA MET A 111 -19.03 -13.13 4.69
C MET A 111 -19.88 -12.58 5.85
N ALA A 112 -19.27 -12.02 6.89
CA ALA A 112 -19.97 -11.44 8.03
C ALA A 112 -20.81 -10.19 7.66
N LYS A 113 -20.37 -9.41 6.69
CA LYS A 113 -21.08 -8.23 6.18
C LYS A 113 -22.27 -8.57 5.26
N LEU A 114 -22.34 -9.81 4.78
CA LEU A 114 -23.41 -10.29 3.91
C LEU A 114 -24.55 -10.85 4.78
N SER A 115 -25.55 -10.01 5.04
CA SER A 115 -26.79 -10.42 5.74
C SER A 115 -27.58 -11.39 4.87
N GLY A 116 -27.76 -12.63 5.33
CA GLY A 116 -28.89 -13.48 4.93
C GLY A 116 -28.99 -13.90 3.46
N GLY A 117 -27.94 -14.41 2.83
CA GLY A 117 -28.09 -15.11 1.55
C GLY A 117 -27.32 -14.57 0.34
N ASP A 118 -26.74 -13.39 0.42
CA ASP A 118 -25.98 -12.74 -0.67
C ASP A 118 -24.59 -13.38 -0.95
N LYS A 119 -24.46 -14.69 -0.80
CA LYS A 119 -23.21 -15.42 -1.10
C LYS A 119 -22.75 -15.24 -2.55
N GLU A 120 -23.68 -14.93 -3.46
CA GLU A 120 -23.41 -14.62 -4.86
C GLU A 120 -22.53 -13.38 -5.07
N LYS A 121 -22.49 -12.48 -4.08
CA LYS A 121 -21.60 -11.30 -4.09
C LYS A 121 -20.14 -11.60 -3.72
N VAL A 122 -19.84 -12.83 -3.32
CA VAL A 122 -18.48 -13.29 -3.03
C VAL A 122 -17.99 -14.11 -4.21
N ASN A 123 -17.14 -13.51 -5.04
CA ASN A 123 -16.56 -14.24 -6.16
C ASN A 123 -15.40 -15.16 -5.72
N HIS A 124 -15.09 -16.14 -6.56
CA HIS A 124 -13.99 -17.08 -6.30
C HIS A 124 -12.63 -16.36 -6.13
N GLY A 125 -12.40 -15.27 -6.87
CA GLY A 125 -11.16 -14.49 -6.74
C GLY A 125 -10.95 -13.93 -5.33
N LEU A 126 -12.03 -13.48 -4.67
CA LEU A 126 -11.94 -13.02 -3.27
C LEU A 126 -11.61 -14.16 -2.29
N PHE A 127 -12.02 -15.39 -2.60
CA PHE A 127 -11.67 -16.56 -1.80
C PHE A 127 -10.23 -17.02 -2.05
N ALA A 128 -9.79 -17.00 -3.31
CA ALA A 128 -8.52 -17.56 -3.75
C ALA A 128 -7.34 -16.54 -3.76
N TYR A 129 -7.60 -15.22 -3.64
CA TYR A 129 -6.53 -14.22 -3.74
C TYR A 129 -5.35 -14.44 -2.76
N PRO A 130 -5.48 -15.07 -1.56
CA PRO A 130 -4.33 -15.34 -0.72
C PRO A 130 -3.32 -16.29 -1.38
N VAL A 131 -3.78 -17.17 -2.29
CA VAL A 131 -2.88 -18.05 -3.06
C VAL A 131 -2.14 -17.25 -4.13
N LEU A 132 -2.82 -16.32 -4.81
CA LEU A 132 -2.17 -15.39 -5.74
C LEU A 132 -1.13 -14.52 -5.01
N MET A 133 -1.44 -14.02 -3.82
CA MET A 133 -0.48 -13.26 -3.01
C MET A 133 0.71 -14.13 -2.58
N ALA A 134 0.50 -15.40 -2.25
CA ALA A 134 1.59 -16.33 -1.99
C ALA A 134 2.47 -16.51 -3.24
N ALA A 135 1.86 -16.64 -4.42
CA ALA A 135 2.59 -16.73 -5.68
C ALA A 135 3.40 -15.45 -5.99
N ASP A 136 2.82 -14.26 -5.75
CA ASP A 136 3.54 -12.98 -5.88
C ASP A 136 4.81 -12.96 -5.02
N ILE A 137 4.74 -13.48 -3.80
CA ILE A 137 5.87 -13.49 -2.86
C ILE A 137 6.91 -14.54 -3.24
N LEU A 138 6.47 -15.76 -3.55
CA LEU A 138 7.33 -16.92 -3.78
C LEU A 138 8.00 -16.89 -5.16
N ALA A 139 7.38 -16.26 -6.15
CA ALA A 139 7.93 -16.10 -7.50
C ALA A 139 9.24 -15.29 -7.52
N PHE A 140 9.48 -14.47 -6.51
CA PHE A 140 10.65 -13.59 -6.47
C PHE A 140 11.70 -14.01 -5.43
N ASP A 141 11.57 -15.19 -4.80
CA ASP A 141 12.47 -15.62 -3.71
C ASP A 141 12.65 -14.50 -2.66
N SER A 142 11.54 -13.82 -2.32
CA SER A 142 11.59 -12.63 -1.47
C SER A 142 11.95 -13.01 -0.05
N THR A 143 13.04 -12.44 0.45
CA THR A 143 13.50 -12.67 1.83
C THR A 143 12.85 -11.72 2.81
N LEU A 144 12.37 -10.56 2.33
CA LEU A 144 11.74 -9.51 3.13
C LEU A 144 10.47 -8.99 2.46
N VAL A 145 9.36 -9.07 3.18
CA VAL A 145 8.07 -8.52 2.73
C VAL A 145 7.56 -7.55 3.79
N PRO A 146 7.72 -6.21 3.56
CA PRO A 146 7.21 -5.22 4.49
C PRO A 146 5.69 -5.19 4.43
N VAL A 147 5.05 -5.54 5.52
CA VAL A 147 3.58 -5.61 5.62
C VAL A 147 3.06 -4.87 6.85
N GLY A 148 1.88 -4.26 6.71
CA GLY A 148 1.13 -3.77 7.86
C GLY A 148 0.63 -4.93 8.74
N LYS A 149 0.27 -4.63 9.99
CA LYS A 149 -0.26 -5.64 10.93
C LYS A 149 -1.46 -6.42 10.39
N ASP A 150 -2.29 -5.78 9.58
CA ASP A 150 -3.47 -6.36 8.92
C ASP A 150 -3.11 -7.39 7.84
N GLN A 151 -1.92 -7.32 7.26
CA GLN A 151 -1.42 -8.22 6.23
C GLN A 151 -0.57 -9.39 6.79
N LYS A 152 -0.29 -9.39 8.10
CA LYS A 152 0.52 -10.45 8.74
C LYS A 152 -0.04 -11.84 8.44
N GLN A 153 -1.36 -12.02 8.55
CA GLN A 153 -2.01 -13.30 8.28
C GLN A 153 -1.77 -13.80 6.86
N HIS A 154 -1.78 -12.92 5.87
CA HIS A 154 -1.55 -13.32 4.47
C HIS A 154 -0.12 -13.80 4.24
N LEU A 155 0.85 -13.20 4.92
CA LEU A 155 2.23 -13.66 4.86
C LEU A 155 2.41 -15.02 5.56
N GLU A 156 1.71 -15.26 6.68
CA GLU A 156 1.67 -16.57 7.32
C GLU A 156 1.06 -17.64 6.38
N VAL A 157 0.00 -17.29 5.65
CA VAL A 157 -0.59 -18.17 4.61
C VAL A 157 0.43 -18.48 3.52
N ALA A 158 1.20 -17.48 3.04
CA ALA A 158 2.23 -17.71 2.03
C ALA A 158 3.34 -18.65 2.55
N ARG A 159 3.76 -18.50 3.81
CA ARG A 159 4.71 -19.40 4.49
C ARG A 159 4.18 -20.82 4.61
N ASP A 160 2.91 -20.98 5.00
CA ASP A 160 2.26 -22.29 5.12
C ASP A 160 2.20 -23.01 3.77
N ILE A 161 1.86 -22.28 2.70
CA ILE A 161 1.80 -22.82 1.33
C ILE A 161 3.20 -23.22 0.86
N ALA A 162 4.22 -22.36 1.08
CA ALA A 162 5.60 -22.66 0.71
C ALA A 162 6.13 -23.89 1.46
N ASN A 163 5.88 -24.00 2.77
CA ASN A 163 6.26 -25.18 3.56
C ASN A 163 5.58 -26.45 3.05
N LYS A 164 4.29 -26.38 2.70
CA LYS A 164 3.58 -27.54 2.13
C LYS A 164 4.17 -27.98 0.80
N PHE A 165 4.51 -27.03 -0.07
CA PHE A 165 5.13 -27.33 -1.35
C PHE A 165 6.51 -27.96 -1.14
N ASN A 166 7.34 -27.37 -0.31
CA ASN A 166 8.68 -27.88 -0.02
C ASN A 166 8.63 -29.27 0.65
N ASN A 167 7.68 -29.51 1.54
CA ASN A 167 7.50 -30.84 2.17
C ASN A 167 7.03 -31.90 1.16
N GLN A 168 6.22 -31.52 0.17
CA GLN A 168 5.67 -32.46 -0.81
C GLN A 168 6.67 -32.79 -1.94
N TYR A 169 7.41 -31.77 -2.41
CA TYR A 169 8.20 -31.86 -3.64
C TYR A 169 9.72 -31.60 -3.44
N GLY A 170 10.16 -31.34 -2.21
CA GLY A 170 11.52 -30.96 -1.89
C GLY A 170 11.72 -29.44 -1.82
N GLU A 171 12.85 -29.01 -1.27
CA GLU A 171 13.18 -27.59 -1.09
C GLU A 171 13.19 -26.84 -2.42
N THR A 172 12.18 -26.03 -2.66
CA THR A 172 11.91 -25.30 -3.90
C THR A 172 11.80 -23.81 -3.66
N PHE A 173 11.04 -23.40 -2.63
CA PHE A 173 10.77 -22.01 -2.32
C PHE A 173 11.53 -21.53 -1.08
N VAL A 174 12.02 -20.30 -1.13
CA VAL A 174 12.51 -19.56 0.02
C VAL A 174 11.33 -19.18 0.90
N ILE A 175 11.44 -19.45 2.21
CA ILE A 175 10.38 -19.05 3.15
C ILE A 175 10.56 -17.58 3.51
N PRO A 176 9.58 -16.70 3.18
CA PRO A 176 9.72 -15.28 3.41
C PRO A 176 9.65 -14.93 4.90
N GLU A 177 10.40 -13.90 5.32
CA GLU A 177 10.33 -13.37 6.67
C GLU A 177 9.46 -12.10 6.72
N PRO A 178 8.56 -11.97 7.72
CA PRO A 178 7.79 -10.77 7.90
C PRO A 178 8.63 -9.64 8.50
N GLU A 179 8.73 -8.51 7.82
CA GLU A 179 9.12 -7.27 8.49
C GLU A 179 7.83 -6.56 8.95
N ILE A 180 7.41 -6.88 10.18
CA ILE A 180 6.27 -6.20 10.78
C ILE A 180 6.76 -4.86 11.31
N ARG A 181 6.41 -3.78 10.61
CA ARG A 181 6.72 -2.44 11.10
C ARG A 181 5.72 -2.06 12.18
N GLU A 182 6.17 -2.08 13.44
CA GLU A 182 5.37 -1.64 14.59
C GLU A 182 5.05 -0.14 14.55
N SER A 183 5.85 0.64 13.86
CA SER A 183 5.86 2.10 13.88
C SER A 183 5.14 2.79 12.70
N VAL A 184 4.32 2.09 11.94
CA VAL A 184 3.46 2.83 11.03
C VAL A 184 2.37 3.49 11.87
N ALA A 185 2.69 4.72 12.31
CA ALA A 185 1.72 5.56 13.01
C ALA A 185 0.42 5.57 12.22
N THR A 186 -0.68 5.25 12.90
CA THR A 186 -2.00 5.35 12.28
C THR A 186 -2.22 6.80 11.92
N VAL A 187 -2.16 7.13 10.63
CA VAL A 187 -2.39 8.50 10.15
C VAL A 187 -3.86 8.82 10.34
N PRO A 188 -4.20 9.84 11.13
CA PRO A 188 -5.60 10.22 11.35
C PRO A 188 -6.21 10.82 10.09
N GLY A 189 -7.46 10.47 9.83
CA GLY A 189 -8.29 11.11 8.81
C GLY A 189 -8.84 12.45 9.27
N THR A 190 -9.63 13.08 8.40
CA THR A 190 -10.26 14.37 8.71
C THR A 190 -11.26 14.30 9.86
N ASP A 191 -11.73 13.13 10.23
CA ASP A 191 -12.64 12.82 11.34
C ASP A 191 -11.95 12.32 12.61
N GLY A 192 -10.61 12.14 12.57
CA GLY A 192 -9.81 11.62 13.67
C GLY A 192 -9.72 10.10 13.76
N GLN A 193 -10.48 9.36 12.96
CA GLN A 193 -10.32 7.92 12.82
C GLN A 193 -9.13 7.62 11.88
N LYS A 194 -8.73 6.35 11.79
CA LYS A 194 -7.71 5.94 10.81
C LYS A 194 -8.12 6.41 9.41
N MET A 195 -7.21 7.08 8.71
CA MET A 195 -7.45 7.55 7.34
C MET A 195 -7.72 6.39 6.40
N SER A 196 -8.89 6.41 5.75
CA SER A 196 -9.34 5.36 4.84
C SER A 196 -10.33 5.89 3.82
N LYS A 197 -10.23 5.42 2.58
CA LYS A 197 -11.19 5.75 1.52
C LYS A 197 -12.62 5.33 1.87
N SER A 198 -12.78 4.19 2.55
CA SER A 198 -14.10 3.69 2.96
C SER A 198 -14.82 4.58 3.97
N TYR A 199 -14.10 5.42 4.70
CA TYR A 199 -14.67 6.38 5.64
C TYR A 199 -14.85 7.78 5.03
N GLY A 200 -14.32 8.02 3.81
CA GLY A 200 -14.39 9.34 3.15
C GLY A 200 -13.60 10.43 3.87
N ASN A 201 -12.64 10.07 4.73
CA ASN A 201 -11.88 10.94 5.61
C ASN A 201 -10.45 11.20 5.13
N THR A 202 -10.20 11.03 3.82
CA THR A 202 -8.85 11.11 3.23
C THR A 202 -8.43 12.53 2.87
N VAL A 203 -7.12 12.77 2.97
CA VAL A 203 -6.41 13.88 2.31
C VAL A 203 -5.46 13.25 1.31
N GLU A 204 -5.68 13.50 0.02
CA GLU A 204 -4.89 12.92 -1.07
C GLU A 204 -3.48 13.53 -1.09
N ILE A 205 -2.50 12.80 -1.67
CA ILE A 205 -1.12 13.29 -1.87
C ILE A 205 -1.13 14.38 -2.96
N PHE A 206 -1.89 14.15 -4.03
CA PHE A 206 -1.98 15.01 -5.20
C PHE A 206 -3.42 15.44 -5.44
N GLY A 207 -3.59 16.64 -5.98
CA GLY A 207 -4.90 17.19 -6.32
C GLY A 207 -4.88 18.72 -6.39
N GLU A 208 -6.04 19.28 -6.69
CA GLU A 208 -6.21 20.73 -6.76
C GLU A 208 -6.02 21.40 -5.39
N GLU A 209 -5.19 22.42 -5.32
CA GLU A 209 -4.86 23.14 -4.10
C GLU A 209 -6.10 23.56 -3.29
N LYS A 210 -7.08 24.19 -3.96
CA LYS A 210 -8.32 24.66 -3.31
C LYS A 210 -9.13 23.51 -2.68
N LYS A 211 -9.18 22.36 -3.34
CA LYS A 211 -9.91 21.18 -2.85
C LYS A 211 -9.21 20.57 -1.63
N LEU A 212 -7.88 20.42 -1.70
CA LEU A 212 -7.08 19.88 -0.60
C LEU A 212 -7.10 20.81 0.61
N ARG A 213 -6.94 22.11 0.40
CA ARG A 213 -7.09 23.12 1.46
C ARG A 213 -8.45 23.02 2.15
N LYS A 214 -9.54 22.93 1.37
CA LYS A 214 -10.89 22.76 1.93
C LYS A 214 -11.03 21.48 2.77
N LYS A 215 -10.39 20.38 2.38
CA LYS A 215 -10.38 19.13 3.17
C LYS A 215 -9.64 19.32 4.49
N ILE A 216 -8.45 19.89 4.48
CA ILE A 216 -7.67 20.16 5.70
C ILE A 216 -8.41 21.12 6.64
N MET A 217 -9.03 22.17 6.10
CA MET A 217 -9.82 23.10 6.91
C MET A 217 -11.07 22.45 7.55
N LYS A 218 -11.54 21.31 7.04
CA LYS A 218 -12.66 20.55 7.59
C LYS A 218 -12.28 19.49 8.63
N ILE A 219 -10.98 19.33 8.95
CA ILE A 219 -10.55 18.40 9.99
C ILE A 219 -11.34 18.69 11.27
N VAL A 220 -11.94 17.63 11.83
CA VAL A 220 -12.77 17.73 13.04
C VAL A 220 -11.87 18.04 14.24
N MET A 221 -12.28 19.03 15.01
CA MET A 221 -11.67 19.45 16.27
C MET A 221 -12.68 19.34 17.39
N ASP A 222 -12.21 19.39 18.63
CA ASP A 222 -13.11 19.57 19.77
C ASP A 222 -13.72 20.99 19.79
N SER A 223 -14.63 21.23 20.71
CA SER A 223 -15.39 22.47 20.83
C SER A 223 -14.72 23.53 21.74
N ARG A 224 -13.50 23.30 22.21
CA ARG A 224 -12.79 24.23 23.10
C ARG A 224 -12.52 25.56 22.38
N PRO A 225 -12.86 26.73 22.99
CA PRO A 225 -12.58 28.01 22.39
C PRO A 225 -11.07 28.30 22.34
N PRO A 226 -10.63 29.30 21.53
CA PRO A 226 -9.21 29.61 21.38
C PRO A 226 -8.50 29.89 22.69
N GLU A 227 -9.13 30.59 23.62
CA GLU A 227 -8.58 31.04 24.89
C GLU A 227 -8.32 29.88 25.87
N GLU A 228 -9.05 28.79 25.73
CA GLU A 228 -8.94 27.63 26.60
C GLU A 228 -7.68 26.81 26.31
N PRO A 229 -6.83 26.50 27.34
CA PRO A 229 -5.71 25.61 27.20
C PRO A 229 -6.10 24.20 26.75
N LYS A 230 -5.28 23.57 25.89
CA LYS A 230 -5.51 22.23 25.34
C LYS A 230 -4.38 21.29 25.81
N PRO A 231 -4.45 20.73 27.04
CA PRO A 231 -3.36 19.95 27.63
C PRO A 231 -3.02 18.68 26.86
N ASP A 232 -3.95 18.18 26.04
CA ASP A 232 -3.85 17.00 25.21
C ASP A 232 -3.52 17.33 23.73
N ALA A 233 -2.80 18.43 23.50
CA ALA A 233 -2.46 18.93 22.17
C ALA A 233 -1.78 17.88 21.26
N GLU A 234 -0.97 16.98 21.85
CA GLU A 234 -0.30 15.91 21.11
C GLU A 234 -1.28 14.88 20.50
N LYS A 235 -2.50 14.79 21.01
CA LYS A 235 -3.57 13.90 20.50
C LYS A 235 -4.43 14.56 19.44
N ASN A 236 -4.23 15.86 19.21
CA ASN A 236 -4.99 16.61 18.22
C ASN A 236 -4.68 16.12 16.80
N ASN A 237 -5.70 15.83 16.03
CA ASN A 237 -5.56 15.26 14.66
C ASN A 237 -4.72 16.13 13.74
N ALA A 238 -4.90 17.46 13.76
CA ALA A 238 -4.14 18.37 12.91
C ALA A 238 -2.68 18.47 13.36
N VAL A 239 -2.40 18.38 14.66
CA VAL A 239 -1.02 18.30 15.19
C VAL A 239 -0.35 17.00 14.77
N GLN A 240 -1.06 15.86 14.86
CA GLN A 240 -0.51 14.57 14.40
C GLN A 240 -0.19 14.59 12.90
N LEU A 241 -1.03 15.20 12.08
CA LEU A 241 -0.77 15.39 10.66
C LEU A 241 0.39 16.38 10.42
N LEU A 242 0.47 17.45 11.20
CA LEU A 242 1.56 18.43 11.09
C LEU A 242 2.92 17.79 11.37
N LYS A 243 3.01 16.89 12.35
CA LYS A 243 4.24 16.13 12.66
C LYS A 243 4.77 15.29 11.48
N LEU A 244 3.91 14.93 10.54
CA LEU A 244 4.30 14.14 9.37
C LEU A 244 4.92 15.00 8.26
N VAL A 245 4.57 16.28 8.18
CA VAL A 245 4.88 17.15 7.03
C VAL A 245 5.70 18.40 7.40
N ALA A 246 5.83 18.70 8.68
CA ALA A 246 6.58 19.85 9.17
C ALA A 246 7.85 19.43 9.93
N PRO A 247 8.84 20.31 10.09
CA PRO A 247 9.95 20.12 11.02
C PRO A 247 9.44 19.89 12.45
N GLU A 248 10.22 19.11 13.24
CA GLU A 248 9.83 18.72 14.59
C GLU A 248 9.63 19.90 15.54
N ASP A 249 10.48 20.93 15.43
CA ASP A 249 10.41 22.16 16.20
C ASP A 249 9.12 22.95 15.92
N VAL A 250 8.69 23.00 14.67
CA VAL A 250 7.41 23.63 14.27
C VAL A 250 6.22 22.88 14.87
N ALA A 251 6.20 21.56 14.76
CA ALA A 251 5.10 20.76 15.34
C ALA A 251 5.05 20.91 16.87
N LYS A 252 6.19 20.94 17.52
CA LYS A 252 6.32 21.18 18.96
C LYS A 252 5.84 22.58 19.37
N ASP A 253 6.23 23.62 18.66
CA ASP A 253 5.76 25.00 18.91
C ASP A 253 4.22 25.07 18.87
N TRP A 254 3.58 24.42 17.88
CA TRP A 254 2.12 24.35 17.81
C TRP A 254 1.50 23.58 18.99
N GLU A 255 2.11 22.51 19.46
CA GLU A 255 1.66 21.82 20.68
C GLU A 255 1.72 22.75 21.89
N ASP A 256 2.83 23.46 22.07
CA ASP A 256 3.06 24.34 23.22
C ASP A 256 2.08 25.54 23.19
N ARG A 257 1.85 26.14 22.03
CA ARG A 257 0.83 27.20 21.85
C ARG A 257 -0.58 26.71 22.19
N LEU A 258 -0.95 25.50 21.76
CA LEU A 258 -2.26 24.94 22.09
C LEU A 258 -2.40 24.64 23.58
N ARG A 259 -1.33 24.14 24.24
CA ARG A 259 -1.31 23.89 25.67
C ARG A 259 -1.42 25.19 26.49
N ALA A 260 -0.80 26.28 26.01
CA ALA A 260 -0.86 27.57 26.68
C ALA A 260 -2.24 28.26 26.55
N GLY A 261 -3.00 27.91 25.52
CA GLY A 261 -4.22 28.64 25.15
C GLY A 261 -3.95 29.89 24.35
N GLY A 262 -4.99 30.61 23.94
CA GLY A 262 -4.88 31.81 23.11
C GLY A 262 -4.71 31.53 21.61
N THR A 263 -4.77 30.27 21.19
CA THR A 263 -4.55 29.86 19.79
C THR A 263 -5.75 29.09 19.25
N GLY A 264 -6.28 29.55 18.13
CA GLY A 264 -7.43 28.93 17.46
C GLY A 264 -7.02 27.78 16.53
N TYR A 265 -7.87 26.78 16.41
CA TYR A 265 -7.65 25.66 15.48
C TYR A 265 -7.62 26.06 14.00
N GLY A 266 -8.22 27.21 13.66
CA GLY A 266 -8.17 27.73 12.30
C GLY A 266 -6.74 28.05 11.82
N ASP A 267 -5.93 28.62 12.71
CA ASP A 267 -4.54 28.96 12.39
C ASP A 267 -3.64 27.72 12.34
N LEU A 268 -3.84 26.75 13.23
CA LEU A 268 -3.19 25.44 13.14
C LEU A 268 -3.48 24.75 11.80
N LYS A 269 -4.73 24.75 11.35
CA LYS A 269 -5.10 24.13 10.07
C LYS A 269 -4.50 24.85 8.86
N LYS A 270 -4.36 26.19 8.93
CA LYS A 270 -3.67 26.96 7.90
C LYS A 270 -2.18 26.57 7.84
N ALA A 271 -1.51 26.53 8.99
CA ALA A 271 -0.12 26.10 9.09
C ALA A 271 0.05 24.65 8.59
N LEU A 272 -0.84 23.73 9.00
CA LEU A 272 -0.83 22.36 8.49
C LEU A 272 -0.93 22.34 6.96
N PHE A 273 -1.83 23.12 6.36
CA PHE A 273 -1.96 23.16 4.92
C PHE A 273 -0.69 23.71 4.23
N GLU A 274 -0.09 24.76 4.77
CA GLU A 274 1.14 25.36 4.22
C GLU A 274 2.30 24.36 4.25
N HIS A 275 2.51 23.67 5.36
CA HIS A 275 3.56 22.65 5.48
C HIS A 275 3.26 21.42 4.61
N TYR A 276 2.01 20.95 4.57
CA TYR A 276 1.59 19.87 3.68
C TYR A 276 1.84 20.24 2.21
N TRP A 277 1.48 21.46 1.82
CA TRP A 277 1.64 21.92 0.45
C TRP A 277 3.11 22.03 0.05
N ALA A 278 3.95 22.54 0.92
CA ALA A 278 5.39 22.62 0.73
C ALA A 278 6.06 21.23 0.71
N TYR A 279 5.65 20.33 1.61
CA TYR A 279 6.22 18.97 1.70
C TYR A 279 6.06 18.16 0.39
N PHE A 280 4.93 18.30 -0.27
CA PHE A 280 4.65 17.62 -1.53
C PHE A 280 4.92 18.46 -2.78
N GLU A 281 5.63 19.58 -2.69
CA GLU A 281 5.91 20.46 -3.84
C GLU A 281 6.76 19.75 -4.91
N GLU A 282 7.88 19.18 -4.53
CA GLU A 282 8.75 18.44 -5.44
C GLU A 282 8.05 17.22 -6.05
N PRO A 283 7.38 16.32 -5.27
CA PRO A 283 6.56 15.26 -5.82
C PRO A 283 5.47 15.74 -6.78
N ARG A 284 4.78 16.85 -6.51
CA ARG A 284 3.77 17.40 -7.43
C ARG A 284 4.37 17.85 -8.75
N ASN A 285 5.50 18.55 -8.70
CA ASN A 285 6.19 19.01 -9.92
C ASN A 285 6.65 17.81 -10.74
N LYS A 286 7.24 16.81 -10.08
CA LYS A 286 7.69 15.57 -10.73
C LYS A 286 6.53 14.78 -11.34
N ARG A 287 5.39 14.70 -10.63
CA ARG A 287 4.20 14.04 -11.18
C ARG A 287 3.67 14.75 -12.44
N ALA A 288 3.64 16.08 -12.43
CA ALA A 288 3.22 16.86 -13.59
C ALA A 288 4.15 16.67 -14.81
N GLU A 289 5.47 16.53 -14.60
CA GLU A 289 6.42 16.18 -15.65
C GLU A 289 6.15 14.77 -16.21
N LEU A 290 5.94 13.80 -15.34
CA LEU A 290 5.66 12.40 -15.73
C LEU A 290 4.34 12.28 -16.50
N GLU A 291 3.31 13.05 -16.14
CA GLU A 291 2.03 13.11 -16.88
C GLU A 291 2.20 13.59 -18.32
N GLN A 292 3.22 14.41 -18.58
CA GLN A 292 3.56 14.84 -19.95
C GLN A 292 4.49 13.87 -20.69
N ASN A 293 5.00 12.83 -19.99
CA ASN A 293 5.93 11.85 -20.56
C ASN A 293 5.52 10.42 -20.19
N LEU A 294 4.31 10.02 -20.59
CA LEU A 294 3.78 8.69 -20.32
C LEU A 294 4.57 7.58 -21.00
N ASP A 295 5.26 7.85 -22.09
CA ASP A 295 6.13 6.90 -22.77
C ASP A 295 7.30 6.47 -21.86
N TYR A 296 7.89 7.40 -21.12
CA TYR A 296 8.89 7.09 -20.11
C TYR A 296 8.33 6.22 -18.99
N VAL A 297 7.13 6.54 -18.47
CA VAL A 297 6.47 5.75 -17.42
C VAL A 297 6.22 4.31 -17.90
N ASN A 298 5.73 4.15 -19.13
CA ASN A 298 5.51 2.84 -19.74
C ASN A 298 6.83 2.10 -19.96
N GLN A 299 7.91 2.78 -20.38
CA GLN A 299 9.23 2.18 -20.53
C GLN A 299 9.75 1.65 -19.19
N VAL A 300 9.63 2.40 -18.10
CA VAL A 300 9.99 1.96 -16.74
C VAL A 300 9.23 0.68 -16.37
N LEU A 301 7.91 0.67 -16.52
CA LEU A 301 7.07 -0.49 -16.19
C LEU A 301 7.40 -1.72 -17.04
N ASN A 302 7.64 -1.55 -18.34
CA ASN A 302 7.97 -2.64 -19.25
C ASN A 302 9.36 -3.21 -18.98
N SER A 303 10.35 -2.35 -18.70
CA SER A 303 11.70 -2.78 -18.30
C SER A 303 11.65 -3.53 -16.97
N GLY A 304 10.88 -3.00 -16.01
CA GLY A 304 10.64 -3.67 -14.72
C GLY A 304 9.97 -5.03 -14.90
N ALA A 305 8.94 -5.12 -15.74
CA ALA A 305 8.27 -6.39 -16.05
C ALA A 305 9.24 -7.42 -16.67
N THR A 306 10.12 -7.00 -17.58
CA THR A 306 11.11 -7.89 -18.18
C THR A 306 12.04 -8.49 -17.13
N LYS A 307 12.61 -7.64 -16.25
CA LYS A 307 13.48 -8.09 -15.14
C LYS A 307 12.72 -8.98 -14.15
N ALA A 308 11.48 -8.61 -13.82
CA ALA A 308 10.64 -9.38 -12.91
C ALA A 308 10.32 -10.77 -13.49
N ARG A 309 10.00 -10.86 -14.78
CA ARG A 309 9.72 -12.15 -15.46
C ARG A 309 10.90 -13.10 -15.46
N GLU A 310 12.12 -12.60 -15.62
CA GLU A 310 13.34 -13.43 -15.56
C GLU A 310 13.44 -14.15 -14.21
N VAL A 311 13.20 -13.44 -13.11
CA VAL A 311 13.23 -14.00 -11.76
C VAL A 311 12.04 -14.94 -11.51
N ALA A 312 10.84 -14.50 -11.86
CA ALA A 312 9.62 -15.29 -11.66
C ALA A 312 9.64 -16.60 -12.45
N ARG A 313 10.20 -16.57 -13.66
CA ARG A 313 10.38 -17.78 -14.49
C ARG A 313 11.29 -18.80 -13.83
N GLN A 314 12.43 -18.36 -13.26
CA GLN A 314 13.33 -19.27 -12.55
C GLN A 314 12.64 -19.98 -11.39
N ALA A 315 11.84 -19.26 -10.60
CA ALA A 315 11.07 -19.85 -9.51
C ALA A 315 9.97 -20.81 -10.02
N LEU A 316 9.26 -20.41 -11.08
CA LEU A 316 8.24 -21.24 -11.71
C LEU A 316 8.84 -22.53 -12.31
N ASP A 317 9.96 -22.45 -13.02
CA ASP A 317 10.63 -23.59 -13.62
C ASP A 317 11.12 -24.60 -12.55
N ARG A 318 11.67 -24.09 -11.43
CA ARG A 318 12.00 -24.93 -10.28
C ARG A 318 10.76 -25.66 -9.72
N ALA A 319 9.64 -24.93 -9.58
CA ALA A 319 8.40 -25.50 -9.07
C ALA A 319 7.80 -26.54 -10.04
N LYS A 320 7.82 -26.27 -11.35
CA LYS A 320 7.37 -27.22 -12.39
C LYS A 320 8.22 -28.48 -12.39
N LYS A 321 9.53 -28.35 -12.38
CA LYS A 321 10.44 -29.49 -12.32
C LYS A 321 10.22 -30.33 -11.06
N ALA A 322 10.11 -29.69 -9.89
CA ALA A 322 9.87 -30.39 -8.64
C ALA A 322 8.53 -31.16 -8.63
N SER A 323 7.50 -30.62 -9.31
CA SER A 323 6.17 -31.24 -9.39
C SER A 323 5.97 -32.15 -10.62
N GLY A 324 7.01 -32.38 -11.44
CA GLY A 324 6.97 -33.29 -12.60
C GLY A 324 6.20 -32.71 -13.80
N LEU A 325 6.30 -31.40 -14.03
CA LEU A 325 5.68 -30.67 -15.14
C LEU A 325 6.71 -30.07 -16.11
N ASP A 326 7.91 -30.62 -16.16
CA ASP A 326 9.03 -30.27 -17.02
C ASP A 326 9.00 -30.92 -18.41
#